data_0461c756596285a05abf625dceca0e95
#
_entry.id   0461c756596285a05abf625dceca0e95
#
_cell.length_a   1.000
_cell.length_b   1.000
_cell.length_c   1.000
_cell.angle_alpha   90.00
_cell.angle_beta   90.00
_cell.angle_gamma   90.00
#
_symmetry.space_group_name_H-M   'P 1'
#
loop_
_entity.id
_entity.type
_entity.pdbx_description
1 polymer ?
#
loop_
_entity_poly.entity_id
_entity_poly.type
_entity_poly.pdbx_seq_one_letter_code
_entity_poly.pdbx_strand_id
1 'polypeptide(L)'
;PDPEAVESLMEPNAAEVTGQMPETDEPADVTIDEIKGVYRKLADIEVPETVHVAQAMCYAYIYAKEQSLDQINVQITYVNLESEEVKQFFYVFSFSFLEEWFHDTVDEMMKWIDHAISHARIRDASITELEFPYEYRKGQKQMAACVYKAIEGEHRLFVQAPTGIGKTMAAMFPSVKA
;
A
#
# COMPACT_ATOMS: atom_id res chain seq x y z
N PRO A 1 9.46 -9.17 12.66
CA PRO A 1 8.98 -7.86 13.08
C PRO A 1 7.65 -8.06 13.76
N ASP A 2 7.52 -7.44 14.93
CA ASP A 2 6.35 -7.50 15.79
C ASP A 2 5.19 -6.78 15.04
N PRO A 3 4.03 -7.41 14.82
CA PRO A 3 2.92 -6.77 14.12
C PRO A 3 2.42 -5.50 14.82
N GLU A 4 2.52 -5.40 16.15
CA GLU A 4 2.17 -4.18 16.91
C GLU A 4 3.15 -3.01 16.62
N ALA A 5 4.41 -3.29 16.30
CA ALA A 5 5.38 -2.27 15.92
C ALA A 5 5.13 -1.72 14.51
N VAL A 6 4.55 -2.51 13.61
CA VAL A 6 4.20 -2.09 12.25
C VAL A 6 2.94 -1.21 12.26
N GLU A 7 1.96 -1.53 13.10
CA GLU A 7 0.71 -0.78 13.24
C GLU A 7 0.95 0.61 13.85
N SER A 8 1.86 0.71 14.84
CA SER A 8 2.28 1.99 15.46
C SER A 8 3.04 2.94 14.51
N LEU A 9 3.67 2.40 13.45
CA LEU A 9 4.41 3.20 12.47
C LEU A 9 3.53 3.61 11.27
N MET A 10 2.37 3.01 11.11
CA MET A 10 1.40 3.34 10.05
C MET A 10 0.33 4.34 10.50
N GLU A 11 0.23 4.65 11.79
CA GLU A 11 -0.60 5.74 12.25
C GLU A 11 0.22 7.05 12.18
N PRO A 12 0.02 7.91 11.16
CA PRO A 12 0.52 9.26 11.24
C PRO A 12 -0.09 9.85 12.50
N ASN A 13 0.74 10.41 13.38
CA ASN A 13 0.31 10.98 14.64
C ASN A 13 -0.89 11.91 14.38
N ALA A 14 -2.08 11.51 14.81
CA ALA A 14 -3.32 12.26 14.56
C ALA A 14 -3.21 13.71 15.07
N ALA A 15 -2.33 13.96 16.05
CA ALA A 15 -2.00 15.30 16.55
C ALA A 15 -1.17 16.13 15.54
N GLU A 16 -0.42 15.50 14.63
CA GLU A 16 0.34 16.21 13.60
C GLU A 16 -0.51 16.51 12.35
N VAL A 17 -1.49 15.66 12.04
CA VAL A 17 -2.47 15.93 10.97
C VAL A 17 -3.53 16.94 11.40
N THR A 18 -3.79 17.06 12.71
CA THR A 18 -4.64 18.10 13.33
C THR A 18 -3.84 19.32 13.79
N GLY A 19 -2.54 19.39 13.44
CA GLY A 19 -1.66 20.52 13.72
C GLY A 19 -2.33 21.82 13.31
N GLN A 20 -2.25 22.81 14.21
CA GLN A 20 -2.86 24.12 14.18
C GLN A 20 -3.16 24.59 12.75
N MET A 21 -4.47 24.62 12.41
CA MET A 21 -4.95 25.21 11.16
C MET A 21 -4.34 26.60 11.03
N PRO A 22 -3.68 26.94 9.91
CA PRO A 22 -3.39 28.32 9.66
C PRO A 22 -4.73 29.05 9.60
N GLU A 23 -4.95 29.94 10.56
CA GLU A 23 -6.07 30.87 10.59
C GLU A 23 -5.90 31.85 9.41
N THR A 24 -6.32 31.45 8.24
CA THR A 24 -6.56 32.34 7.13
C THR A 24 -8.06 32.41 6.94
N ASP A 25 -8.65 33.54 7.25
CA ASP A 25 -10.11 33.80 7.20
C ASP A 25 -10.69 33.78 5.77
N GLU A 26 -9.88 33.60 4.74
CA GLU A 26 -10.35 33.55 3.36
C GLU A 26 -10.18 32.13 2.79
N PRO A 27 -11.27 31.48 2.32
CA PRO A 27 -11.20 30.21 1.65
C PRO A 27 -10.42 30.35 0.32
N ALA A 28 -9.63 29.33 -0.03
CA ALA A 28 -9.02 29.25 -1.33
C ALA A 28 -10.08 29.07 -2.44
N ASP A 29 -9.73 29.45 -3.68
CA ASP A 29 -10.65 29.30 -4.82
C ASP A 29 -10.87 27.83 -5.24
N VAL A 30 -9.99 26.92 -4.79
CA VAL A 30 -9.99 25.50 -5.18
C VAL A 30 -10.15 24.60 -3.96
N THR A 31 -11.00 23.59 -4.11
CA THR A 31 -11.23 22.55 -3.09
C THR A 31 -10.98 21.16 -3.67
N ILE A 32 -10.17 20.37 -2.98
CA ILE A 32 -10.07 18.93 -3.21
C ILE A 32 -11.08 18.24 -2.31
N ASP A 33 -12.03 17.49 -2.88
CA ASP A 33 -13.04 16.74 -2.13
C ASP A 33 -12.76 15.23 -2.22
N GLU A 34 -12.45 14.63 -1.08
CA GLU A 34 -12.29 13.19 -0.94
C GLU A 34 -13.60 12.57 -0.44
N ILE A 35 -14.27 11.81 -1.31
CA ILE A 35 -15.60 11.26 -1.05
C ILE A 35 -15.51 9.79 -0.64
N LYS A 36 -16.09 9.43 0.50
CA LYS A 36 -16.12 8.07 1.04
C LYS A 36 -17.55 7.59 1.31
N GLY A 37 -17.93 6.49 0.65
CA GLY A 37 -19.17 5.78 0.95
C GLY A 37 -19.01 4.89 2.19
N VAL A 38 -19.91 5.00 3.14
CA VAL A 38 -19.90 4.24 4.40
C VAL A 38 -21.28 3.65 4.71
N TYR A 39 -21.30 2.54 5.47
CA TYR A 39 -22.53 1.92 5.99
C TYR A 39 -22.79 2.27 7.47
N ARG A 40 -21.80 2.84 8.19
CA ARG A 40 -21.95 3.28 9.56
C ARG A 40 -22.73 4.60 9.66
N LYS A 41 -23.37 4.83 10.79
CA LYS A 41 -24.11 6.10 11.04
C LYS A 41 -23.12 7.28 11.01
N LEU A 42 -23.47 8.33 10.27
CA LEU A 42 -22.61 9.52 10.17
C LEU A 42 -22.49 10.30 11.47
N ALA A 43 -23.46 10.17 12.38
CA ALA A 43 -23.38 10.75 13.72
C ALA A 43 -22.20 10.21 14.55
N ASP A 44 -21.78 8.96 14.30
CA ASP A 44 -20.69 8.31 15.01
C ASP A 44 -19.30 8.70 14.48
N ILE A 45 -19.22 9.47 13.40
CA ILE A 45 -17.98 9.99 12.82
C ILE A 45 -17.78 11.41 13.36
N GLU A 46 -17.09 11.56 14.48
CA GLU A 46 -16.81 12.88 15.06
C GLU A 46 -15.69 13.61 14.32
N VAL A 47 -14.68 12.87 13.89
CA VAL A 47 -13.53 13.34 13.08
C VAL A 47 -13.33 12.41 11.89
N PRO A 48 -12.79 12.89 10.76
CA PRO A 48 -12.49 12.02 9.64
C PRO A 48 -11.33 11.08 9.97
N GLU A 49 -11.31 9.93 9.29
CA GLU A 49 -10.19 8.99 9.40
C GLU A 49 -8.93 9.63 8.83
N THR A 50 -7.82 9.53 9.57
CA THR A 50 -6.54 10.13 9.23
C THR A 50 -6.07 9.75 7.82
N VAL A 51 -6.28 8.49 7.42
CA VAL A 51 -5.91 8.01 6.08
C VAL A 51 -6.67 8.73 4.96
N HIS A 52 -7.93 9.10 5.19
CA HIS A 52 -8.72 9.85 4.20
C HIS A 52 -8.24 11.30 4.08
N VAL A 53 -7.90 11.91 5.22
CA VAL A 53 -7.31 13.26 5.23
C VAL A 53 -5.95 13.24 4.53
N ALA A 54 -5.07 12.29 4.86
CA ALA A 54 -3.76 12.16 4.25
C ALA A 54 -3.86 11.94 2.71
N GLN A 55 -4.82 11.13 2.26
CA GLN A 55 -5.08 10.93 0.84
C GLN A 55 -5.47 12.25 0.14
N ALA A 56 -6.39 13.01 0.73
CA ALA A 56 -6.80 14.30 0.20
C ALA A 56 -5.65 15.32 0.20
N MET A 57 -4.81 15.32 1.25
CA MET A 57 -3.61 16.17 1.34
C MET A 57 -2.59 15.84 0.22
N CYS A 58 -2.40 14.56 -0.11
CA CYS A 58 -1.55 14.18 -1.25
C CYS A 58 -2.06 14.79 -2.57
N TYR A 59 -3.36 14.69 -2.84
CA TYR A 59 -3.95 15.28 -4.03
C TYR A 59 -3.87 16.81 -4.00
N ALA A 60 -4.13 17.42 -2.84
CA ALA A 60 -4.03 18.86 -2.64
C ALA A 60 -2.61 19.36 -2.90
N TYR A 61 -1.58 18.69 -2.39
CA TYR A 61 -0.17 19.01 -2.68
C TYR A 61 0.14 18.95 -4.17
N ILE A 62 -0.21 17.85 -4.83
CA ILE A 62 0.08 17.66 -6.26
C ILE A 62 -0.61 18.77 -7.09
N TYR A 63 -1.89 19.02 -6.84
CA TYR A 63 -2.65 20.01 -7.57
C TYR A 63 -2.16 21.44 -7.29
N ALA A 64 -1.92 21.79 -6.02
CA ALA A 64 -1.41 23.11 -5.66
C ALA A 64 -0.04 23.38 -6.28
N LYS A 65 0.83 22.39 -6.35
CA LYS A 65 2.15 22.47 -7.01
C LYS A 65 2.00 22.71 -8.51
N GLU A 66 1.13 21.99 -9.19
CA GLU A 66 0.90 22.13 -10.64
C GLU A 66 0.29 23.50 -10.99
N GLN A 67 -0.61 24.00 -10.16
CA GLN A 67 -1.30 25.27 -10.39
C GLN A 67 -0.63 26.48 -9.73
N SER A 68 0.50 26.26 -9.01
CA SER A 68 1.22 27.32 -8.28
C SER A 68 0.32 28.07 -7.29
N LEU A 69 -0.47 27.32 -6.50
CA LEU A 69 -1.35 27.88 -5.48
C LEU A 69 -0.60 28.02 -4.16
N ASP A 70 -0.81 29.13 -3.45
CA ASP A 70 -0.23 29.35 -2.12
C ASP A 70 -1.03 28.64 -1.03
N GLN A 71 -2.31 28.36 -1.28
CA GLN A 71 -3.21 27.63 -0.37
C GLN A 71 -4.28 26.87 -1.15
N ILE A 72 -4.86 25.84 -0.51
CA ILE A 72 -5.90 24.99 -1.10
C ILE A 72 -6.84 24.46 -0.01
N ASN A 73 -8.14 24.39 -0.33
CA ASN A 73 -9.10 23.74 0.54
C ASN A 73 -9.09 22.23 0.37
N VAL A 74 -9.29 21.52 1.45
CA VAL A 74 -9.53 20.07 1.47
C VAL A 74 -10.86 19.81 2.14
N GLN A 75 -11.69 19.01 1.51
CA GLN A 75 -12.97 18.55 2.03
C GLN A 75 -12.95 17.02 2.10
N ILE A 76 -13.44 16.47 3.21
CA ILE A 76 -13.69 15.03 3.34
C ILE A 76 -15.20 14.85 3.43
N THR A 77 -15.78 14.20 2.45
CA THR A 77 -17.21 13.96 2.35
C THR A 77 -17.54 12.49 2.61
N TYR A 78 -18.26 12.21 3.69
CA TYR A 78 -18.83 10.89 3.96
C TYR A 78 -20.27 10.83 3.50
N VAL A 79 -20.61 9.79 2.75
CA VAL A 79 -21.98 9.51 2.28
C VAL A 79 -22.40 8.17 2.86
N ASN A 80 -23.51 8.14 3.60
CA ASN A 80 -24.10 6.88 4.04
C ASN A 80 -24.81 6.22 2.85
N LEU A 81 -24.40 5.00 2.49
CA LEU A 81 -24.87 4.32 1.29
C LEU A 81 -26.30 3.73 1.44
N GLU A 82 -26.87 3.74 2.65
CA GLU A 82 -28.26 3.30 2.88
C GLU A 82 -29.22 4.48 3.04
N SER A 83 -28.85 5.52 3.81
CA SER A 83 -29.71 6.67 4.10
C SER A 83 -29.49 7.86 3.16
N GLU A 84 -28.42 7.82 2.34
CA GLU A 84 -28.00 8.93 1.46
C GLU A 84 -27.64 10.23 2.22
N GLU A 85 -27.54 10.17 3.55
CA GLU A 85 -27.07 11.30 4.36
C GLU A 85 -25.62 11.62 4.04
N VAL A 86 -25.26 12.91 4.15
CA VAL A 86 -23.92 13.42 3.88
C VAL A 86 -23.37 14.16 5.10
N LYS A 87 -22.09 13.93 5.42
CA LYS A 87 -21.34 14.67 6.43
C LYS A 87 -20.01 15.12 5.85
N GLN A 88 -19.67 16.38 6.06
CA GLN A 88 -18.47 17.01 5.47
C GLN A 88 -17.57 17.60 6.56
N PHE A 89 -16.27 17.50 6.34
CA PHE A 89 -15.22 18.11 7.16
C PHE A 89 -14.35 18.97 6.25
N PHE A 90 -14.02 20.19 6.69
CA PHE A 90 -13.31 21.19 5.89
C PHE A 90 -11.98 21.55 6.52
N TYR A 91 -10.96 21.70 5.69
CA TYR A 91 -9.63 22.13 6.06
C TYR A 91 -9.10 23.12 5.02
N VAL A 92 -8.23 24.02 5.45
CA VAL A 92 -7.46 24.89 4.56
C VAL A 92 -5.99 24.63 4.84
N PHE A 93 -5.22 24.34 3.81
CA PHE A 93 -3.80 24.09 3.94
C PHE A 93 -2.99 25.07 3.10
N SER A 94 -1.90 25.61 3.67
CA SER A 94 -0.91 26.31 2.88
C SER A 94 -0.08 25.33 2.06
N PHE A 95 0.41 25.79 0.90
CA PHE A 95 1.29 24.97 0.07
C PHE A 95 2.57 24.56 0.81
N SER A 96 3.17 25.46 1.59
CA SER A 96 4.38 25.17 2.35
C SER A 96 4.17 24.04 3.37
N PHE A 97 3.03 24.01 4.07
CA PHE A 97 2.68 22.93 4.98
C PHE A 97 2.51 21.60 4.25
N LEU A 98 1.78 21.58 3.14
CA LEU A 98 1.58 20.38 2.34
C LEU A 98 2.89 19.85 1.75
N GLU A 99 3.78 20.73 1.33
CA GLU A 99 5.09 20.36 0.78
C GLU A 99 5.97 19.70 1.84
N GLU A 100 6.10 20.29 3.02
CA GLU A 100 6.85 19.73 4.14
C GLU A 100 6.28 18.37 4.56
N TRP A 101 4.98 18.30 4.84
CA TRP A 101 4.31 17.06 5.20
C TRP A 101 4.45 15.96 4.15
N PHE A 102 4.33 16.29 2.87
CA PHE A 102 4.46 15.32 1.78
C PHE A 102 5.90 14.78 1.69
N HIS A 103 6.90 15.63 1.81
CA HIS A 103 8.30 15.21 1.81
C HIS A 103 8.62 14.31 3.00
N ASP A 104 8.19 14.65 4.20
CA ASP A 104 8.37 13.83 5.40
C ASP A 104 7.72 12.45 5.23
N THR A 105 6.49 12.41 4.70
CA THR A 105 5.77 11.17 4.42
C THR A 105 6.52 10.30 3.40
N VAL A 106 7.05 10.90 2.34
CA VAL A 106 7.84 10.19 1.31
C VAL A 106 9.15 9.67 1.91
N ASP A 107 9.84 10.45 2.71
CA ASP A 107 11.10 10.05 3.34
C ASP A 107 10.92 8.86 4.29
N GLU A 108 9.83 8.83 5.06
CA GLU A 108 9.47 7.66 5.87
C GLU A 108 9.16 6.43 4.99
N MET A 109 8.41 6.60 3.92
CA MET A 109 8.09 5.51 2.98
C MET A 109 9.36 4.98 2.30
N MET A 110 10.32 5.84 1.95
CA MET A 110 11.56 5.45 1.30
C MET A 110 12.40 4.49 2.15
N LYS A 111 12.38 4.62 3.47
CA LYS A 111 13.05 3.67 4.38
C LYS A 111 12.53 2.25 4.21
N TRP A 112 11.21 2.09 4.04
CA TRP A 112 10.58 0.79 3.79
C TRP A 112 10.87 0.24 2.41
N ILE A 113 10.88 1.11 1.39
CA ILE A 113 11.23 0.74 0.02
C ILE A 113 12.67 0.25 -0.05
N ASP A 114 13.61 0.95 0.55
CA ASP A 114 15.02 0.56 0.60
C ASP A 114 15.21 -0.77 1.33
N HIS A 115 14.49 -0.96 2.44
CA HIS A 115 14.48 -2.25 3.14
C HIS A 115 13.93 -3.38 2.26
N ALA A 116 12.79 -3.16 1.61
CA ALA A 116 12.16 -4.14 0.72
C ALA A 116 13.07 -4.51 -0.47
N ILE A 117 13.70 -3.52 -1.10
CA ILE A 117 14.65 -3.73 -2.20
C ILE A 117 15.88 -4.52 -1.71
N SER A 118 16.44 -4.15 -0.57
CA SER A 118 17.60 -4.82 0.02
C SER A 118 17.27 -6.27 0.37
N HIS A 119 16.11 -6.49 1.01
CA HIS A 119 15.62 -7.82 1.35
C HIS A 119 15.37 -8.67 0.09
N ALA A 120 14.75 -8.10 -0.95
CA ALA A 120 14.52 -8.79 -2.21
C ALA A 120 15.84 -9.25 -2.84
N ARG A 121 16.86 -8.39 -2.88
CA ARG A 121 18.19 -8.75 -3.42
C ARG A 121 18.84 -9.90 -2.67
N ILE A 122 18.80 -9.89 -1.34
CA ILE A 122 19.36 -10.97 -0.50
C ILE A 122 18.58 -12.27 -0.73
N ARG A 123 17.25 -12.19 -0.73
CA ARG A 123 16.38 -13.33 -1.01
C ARG A 123 16.68 -13.96 -2.37
N ASP A 124 16.72 -13.15 -3.42
CA ASP A 124 16.89 -13.63 -4.78
C ASP A 124 18.30 -14.24 -4.99
N ALA A 125 19.33 -13.65 -4.37
CA ALA A 125 20.66 -14.23 -4.34
C ALA A 125 20.67 -15.60 -3.64
N SER A 126 20.03 -15.73 -2.47
CA SER A 126 19.93 -16.99 -1.74
C SER A 126 19.15 -18.06 -2.50
N ILE A 127 18.09 -17.68 -3.21
CA ILE A 127 17.29 -18.57 -4.06
C ILE A 127 18.12 -19.08 -5.23
N THR A 128 18.96 -18.23 -5.83
CA THR A 128 19.83 -18.61 -6.95
C THR A 128 20.80 -19.71 -6.55
N GLU A 129 21.35 -19.67 -5.33
CA GLU A 129 22.27 -20.67 -4.80
C GLU A 129 21.58 -21.94 -4.27
N LEU A 130 20.25 -21.92 -4.09
CA LEU A 130 19.50 -23.02 -3.54
C LEU A 130 19.57 -24.25 -4.44
N GLU A 131 20.08 -25.36 -3.92
CA GLU A 131 20.10 -26.65 -4.59
C GLU A 131 18.95 -27.55 -4.16
N PHE A 132 18.56 -28.47 -5.02
CA PHE A 132 17.54 -29.47 -4.64
C PHE A 132 18.09 -30.36 -3.53
N PRO A 133 17.43 -30.44 -2.35
CA PRO A 133 18.05 -31.00 -1.13
C PRO A 133 18.13 -32.53 -1.09
N TYR A 134 17.65 -33.22 -2.12
CA TYR A 134 17.58 -34.69 -2.18
C TYR A 134 18.02 -35.22 -3.54
N GLU A 135 18.35 -36.51 -3.63
CA GLU A 135 18.45 -37.20 -4.90
C GLU A 135 17.11 -37.27 -5.61
N TYR A 136 17.09 -36.93 -6.90
CA TYR A 136 15.86 -36.98 -7.67
C TYR A 136 15.38 -38.42 -7.86
N ARG A 137 14.11 -38.65 -7.56
CA ARG A 137 13.43 -39.90 -7.91
C ARG A 137 13.12 -39.94 -9.40
N LYS A 138 12.87 -41.14 -9.92
CA LYS A 138 12.50 -41.32 -11.33
C LYS A 138 11.28 -40.50 -11.69
N GLY A 139 11.38 -39.65 -12.71
CA GLY A 139 10.33 -38.74 -13.16
C GLY A 139 10.17 -37.43 -12.36
N GLN A 140 10.76 -37.33 -11.14
CA GLN A 140 10.65 -36.13 -10.31
C GLN A 140 11.35 -34.92 -10.93
N LYS A 141 12.55 -35.11 -11.48
CA LYS A 141 13.30 -34.02 -12.16
C LYS A 141 12.56 -33.51 -13.38
N GLN A 142 11.93 -34.40 -14.16
CA GLN A 142 11.13 -34.02 -15.32
C GLN A 142 9.91 -33.19 -14.88
N MET A 143 9.21 -33.61 -13.84
CA MET A 143 8.06 -32.87 -13.29
C MET A 143 8.50 -31.48 -12.81
N ALA A 144 9.61 -31.37 -12.06
CA ALA A 144 10.14 -30.10 -11.60
C ALA A 144 10.48 -29.15 -12.77
N ALA A 145 11.10 -29.67 -13.83
CA ALA A 145 11.39 -28.89 -15.03
C ALA A 145 10.13 -28.40 -15.76
N CYS A 146 9.07 -29.22 -15.80
CA CYS A 146 7.78 -28.79 -16.37
C CYS A 146 7.11 -27.70 -15.53
N VAL A 147 7.17 -27.81 -14.20
CA VAL A 147 6.64 -26.79 -13.30
C VAL A 147 7.39 -25.47 -13.49
N TYR A 148 8.72 -25.50 -13.48
CA TYR A 148 9.54 -24.30 -13.71
C TYR A 148 9.16 -23.58 -15.01
N LYS A 149 9.12 -24.31 -16.13
CA LYS A 149 8.77 -23.76 -17.43
C LYS A 149 7.34 -23.25 -17.50
N ALA A 150 6.41 -23.86 -16.78
CA ALA A 150 5.03 -23.43 -16.75
C ALA A 150 4.87 -22.09 -16.02
N ILE A 151 5.63 -21.89 -14.94
CA ILE A 151 5.66 -20.62 -14.18
C ILE A 151 6.33 -19.53 -15.02
N GLU A 152 7.51 -19.78 -15.56
CA GLU A 152 8.23 -18.84 -16.43
C GLU A 152 7.41 -18.39 -17.65
N GLY A 153 6.62 -19.32 -18.21
CA GLY A 153 5.78 -19.05 -19.38
C GLY A 153 4.37 -18.61 -19.05
N GLU A 154 4.03 -18.41 -17.77
CA GLU A 154 2.67 -18.08 -17.30
C GLU A 154 1.60 -19.07 -17.80
N HIS A 155 1.96 -20.37 -17.89
CA HIS A 155 1.11 -21.40 -18.41
C HIS A 155 0.44 -22.23 -17.32
N ARG A 156 -0.74 -22.78 -17.64
CA ARG A 156 -1.40 -23.79 -16.79
C ARG A 156 -0.78 -25.16 -17.05
N LEU A 157 -0.44 -25.89 -15.98
CA LEU A 157 0.14 -27.22 -16.05
C LEU A 157 -0.74 -28.23 -15.33
N PHE A 158 -1.09 -29.32 -15.99
CA PHE A 158 -1.74 -30.48 -15.39
C PHE A 158 -0.78 -31.64 -15.39
N VAL A 159 -0.51 -32.22 -14.21
CA VAL A 159 0.45 -33.30 -14.05
C VAL A 159 -0.24 -34.52 -13.43
N GLN A 160 -0.14 -35.65 -14.14
CA GLN A 160 -0.49 -36.95 -13.57
C GLN A 160 0.80 -37.69 -13.20
N ALA A 161 0.95 -37.98 -11.90
CA ALA A 161 2.13 -38.63 -11.39
C ALA A 161 1.78 -39.65 -10.29
N PRO A 162 2.46 -40.82 -10.24
CA PRO A 162 2.16 -41.87 -9.24
C PRO A 162 2.43 -41.40 -7.82
N THR A 163 1.84 -42.10 -6.85
CA THR A 163 2.09 -41.87 -5.42
C THR A 163 3.56 -42.17 -5.10
N GLY A 164 4.16 -41.42 -4.18
CA GLY A 164 5.55 -41.63 -3.74
C GLY A 164 6.65 -40.98 -4.58
N ILE A 165 6.33 -40.36 -5.72
CA ILE A 165 7.33 -39.68 -6.56
C ILE A 165 7.92 -38.42 -5.93
N GLY A 166 7.30 -37.88 -4.85
CA GLY A 166 7.73 -36.64 -4.23
C GLY A 166 7.17 -35.40 -4.94
N LYS A 167 5.87 -35.40 -5.30
CA LYS A 167 5.17 -34.34 -6.03
C LYS A 167 5.32 -32.98 -5.36
N THR A 168 5.21 -32.92 -4.03
CA THR A 168 5.31 -31.66 -3.26
C THR A 168 6.64 -30.96 -3.54
N MET A 169 7.76 -31.66 -3.40
CA MET A 169 9.08 -31.06 -3.64
C MET A 169 9.32 -30.77 -5.12
N ALA A 170 8.78 -31.60 -6.03
CA ALA A 170 8.86 -31.37 -7.46
C ALA A 170 8.01 -30.14 -7.93
N ALA A 171 7.07 -29.71 -7.13
CA ALA A 171 6.31 -28.48 -7.38
C ALA A 171 6.91 -27.27 -6.63
N MET A 172 7.14 -27.39 -5.32
CA MET A 172 7.58 -26.26 -4.49
C MET A 172 8.99 -25.76 -4.86
N PHE A 173 9.95 -26.65 -5.05
CA PHE A 173 11.32 -26.24 -5.35
C PHE A 173 11.43 -25.40 -6.63
N PRO A 174 10.91 -25.82 -7.79
CA PRO A 174 10.94 -24.98 -8.98
C PRO A 174 10.07 -23.72 -8.86
N SER A 175 9.00 -23.72 -8.05
CA SER A 175 8.19 -22.51 -7.80
C SER A 175 8.92 -21.45 -7.00
N VAL A 176 9.88 -21.84 -6.17
CA VAL A 176 10.76 -20.89 -5.46
C VAL A 176 11.87 -20.38 -6.36
N LYS A 177 12.31 -21.20 -7.34
CA LYS A 177 13.41 -20.88 -8.26
C LYS A 177 12.98 -20.03 -9.46
N ALA A 178 11.71 -20.09 -9.87
CA ALA A 178 11.12 -19.29 -10.93
C ALA A 178 10.70 -17.92 -10.43
#